data_c8ec288dd0caf19881f810ae17238001
#
_entry.id   c8ec288dd0caf19881f810ae17238001
#
_cell.length_a   1.000
_cell.length_b   1.000
_cell.length_c   1.000
_cell.angle_alpha   90.00
_cell.angle_beta   90.00
_cell.angle_gamma   90.00
#
_symmetry.space_group_name_H-M   'P 1'
#
loop_
_entity.id
_entity.type
_entity.pdbx_description
1 polymer ?
#
loop_
_entity_poly.entity_id
_entity_poly.type
_entity_poly.pdbx_seq_one_letter_code
_entity_poly.pdbx_strand_id
1 'polypeptide(L)'
;AYGYNTSAILPIVLEGSTAAVIGVEIPMATLQKALGDYVAHAVLSMLVVTILCLAVYVHILYRSIIAPINLIAAEASSFVKEENQVSTELPKIRTGDEIQTLSETLLKMEMDINHYIDNLTRVTVEKERISAELNVATQIQADMLPSIFPAFPDRPEFDIYATMNPAKEVGGDFYDFFMVDEKHLAIVMA
;
A
#
# COMPACT_ATOMS: atom_id res chain seq x y z
N ALA A 1 -71.14 1.55 -38.70
CA ALA A 1 -69.82 2.20 -38.77
C ALA A 1 -69.04 1.42 -39.82
N TYR A 2 -68.71 2.04 -40.93
CA TYR A 2 -67.82 1.47 -41.96
C TYR A 2 -66.41 1.46 -41.37
N GLY A 3 -65.89 0.28 -41.08
CA GLY A 3 -64.46 0.14 -40.64
C GLY A 3 -63.53 0.37 -41.81
N TYR A 4 -62.40 0.97 -41.57
CA TYR A 4 -61.35 1.06 -42.57
C TYR A 4 -60.76 -0.33 -42.82
N ASN A 5 -60.79 -0.79 -44.10
CA ASN A 5 -60.24 -2.07 -44.53
C ASN A 5 -59.06 -1.79 -45.51
N THR A 6 -58.06 -2.65 -45.48
CA THR A 6 -57.01 -2.69 -46.50
C THR A 6 -57.39 -3.78 -47.49
N SER A 7 -57.54 -3.42 -48.81
CA SER A 7 -57.96 -4.34 -49.85
C SER A 7 -56.80 -4.57 -50.87
N ALA A 8 -56.55 -5.82 -51.15
CA ALA A 8 -55.69 -6.24 -52.24
C ALA A 8 -56.56 -6.82 -53.37
N ILE A 9 -56.39 -6.35 -54.59
CA ILE A 9 -57.18 -6.78 -55.75
C ILE A 9 -56.22 -7.49 -56.72
N LEU A 10 -56.56 -8.74 -57.08
CA LEU A 10 -55.79 -9.53 -58.04
C LEU A 10 -56.68 -9.86 -59.22
N PRO A 11 -56.38 -9.37 -60.48
CA PRO A 11 -57.14 -9.73 -61.64
C PRO A 11 -56.77 -11.15 -62.11
N ILE A 12 -57.78 -11.92 -62.51
CA ILE A 12 -57.63 -13.20 -63.24
C ILE A 12 -57.79 -12.89 -64.71
N VAL A 13 -56.73 -13.09 -65.47
CA VAL A 13 -56.71 -12.84 -66.91
C VAL A 13 -56.82 -14.19 -67.61
N LEU A 14 -57.80 -14.30 -68.53
CA LEU A 14 -58.00 -15.40 -69.48
C LEU A 14 -57.99 -14.85 -70.87
N GLU A 15 -57.21 -15.41 -71.78
CA GLU A 15 -57.07 -15.02 -73.22
C GLU A 15 -56.84 -13.50 -73.43
N GLY A 16 -56.07 -12.85 -72.55
CA GLY A 16 -55.72 -11.42 -72.67
C GLY A 16 -56.79 -10.44 -72.14
N SER A 17 -57.92 -10.95 -71.63
CA SER A 17 -58.97 -10.13 -71.01
C SER A 17 -59.12 -10.50 -69.50
N THR A 18 -59.46 -9.52 -68.65
CA THR A 18 -59.71 -9.76 -67.22
C THR A 18 -61.05 -10.50 -67.10
N ALA A 19 -60.99 -11.79 -66.78
CA ALA A 19 -62.17 -12.67 -66.65
C ALA A 19 -62.80 -12.59 -65.22
N ALA A 20 -62.01 -12.33 -64.22
CA ALA A 20 -62.49 -12.16 -62.86
C ALA A 20 -61.52 -11.35 -61.99
N VAL A 21 -61.96 -10.85 -60.83
CA VAL A 21 -61.15 -10.10 -59.88
C VAL A 21 -61.33 -10.74 -58.54
N ILE A 22 -60.25 -11.14 -57.85
CA ILE A 22 -60.28 -11.60 -56.48
C ILE A 22 -59.91 -10.42 -55.58
N GLY A 23 -60.79 -10.01 -54.71
CA GLY A 23 -60.56 -9.03 -53.67
C GLY A 23 -60.34 -9.70 -52.31
N VAL A 24 -59.26 -9.41 -51.63
CA VAL A 24 -59.03 -9.82 -50.26
C VAL A 24 -59.04 -8.57 -49.37
N GLU A 25 -59.95 -8.55 -48.42
CA GLU A 25 -60.07 -7.43 -47.46
C GLU A 25 -59.60 -7.88 -46.05
N ILE A 26 -58.71 -7.10 -45.46
CA ILE A 26 -58.27 -7.29 -44.09
C ILE A 26 -58.71 -6.09 -43.25
N PRO A 27 -59.47 -6.27 -42.17
CA PRO A 27 -59.86 -5.18 -41.29
C PRO A 27 -58.62 -4.49 -40.70
N MET A 28 -58.57 -3.16 -40.78
CA MET A 28 -57.43 -2.36 -40.27
C MET A 28 -57.23 -2.59 -38.77
N ALA A 29 -58.30 -2.87 -38.02
CA ALA A 29 -58.23 -3.21 -36.57
C ALA A 29 -57.39 -4.47 -36.31
N THR A 30 -57.47 -5.49 -37.20
CA THR A 30 -56.67 -6.73 -37.08
C THR A 30 -55.21 -6.46 -37.34
N LEU A 31 -54.90 -5.62 -38.34
CA LEU A 31 -53.54 -5.21 -38.70
C LEU A 31 -52.93 -4.38 -37.55
N GLN A 32 -53.67 -3.42 -36.99
CA GLN A 32 -53.23 -2.59 -35.88
C GLN A 32 -52.96 -3.43 -34.61
N LYS A 33 -53.83 -4.41 -34.31
CA LYS A 33 -53.64 -5.32 -33.18
C LYS A 33 -52.35 -6.16 -33.38
N ALA A 34 -52.17 -6.79 -34.57
CA ALA A 34 -50.98 -7.59 -34.86
C ALA A 34 -49.69 -6.77 -34.79
N LEU A 35 -49.72 -5.52 -35.29
CA LEU A 35 -48.58 -4.59 -35.21
C LEU A 35 -48.31 -4.20 -33.76
N GLY A 36 -49.35 -3.93 -32.95
CA GLY A 36 -49.23 -3.62 -31.53
C GLY A 36 -48.59 -4.76 -30.74
N ASP A 37 -49.10 -5.99 -30.97
CA ASP A 37 -48.52 -7.19 -30.34
C ASP A 37 -47.08 -7.43 -30.73
N TYR A 38 -46.72 -7.25 -32.00
CA TYR A 38 -45.35 -7.36 -32.49
C TYR A 38 -44.44 -6.33 -31.86
N VAL A 39 -44.84 -5.04 -31.82
CA VAL A 39 -44.08 -3.97 -31.18
C VAL A 39 -43.89 -4.23 -29.68
N ALA A 40 -44.96 -4.67 -29.00
CA ALA A 40 -44.87 -5.00 -27.56
C ALA A 40 -43.85 -6.11 -27.30
N HIS A 41 -43.87 -7.20 -28.08
CA HIS A 41 -42.89 -8.29 -27.93
C HIS A 41 -41.44 -7.83 -28.29
N ALA A 42 -41.31 -7.00 -29.36
CA ALA A 42 -40.01 -6.45 -29.74
C ALA A 42 -39.40 -5.55 -28.61
N VAL A 43 -40.24 -4.68 -28.02
CA VAL A 43 -39.82 -3.82 -26.90
C VAL A 43 -39.45 -4.63 -25.69
N LEU A 44 -40.28 -5.62 -25.34
CA LEU A 44 -40.03 -6.51 -24.20
C LEU A 44 -38.73 -7.30 -24.36
N SER A 45 -38.51 -7.87 -25.55
CA SER A 45 -37.25 -8.61 -25.85
C SER A 45 -36.03 -7.71 -25.78
N MET A 46 -36.12 -6.48 -26.31
CA MET A 46 -35.04 -5.49 -26.24
C MET A 46 -34.73 -5.12 -24.78
N LEU A 47 -35.73 -4.92 -23.93
CA LEU A 47 -35.52 -4.62 -22.50
C LEU A 47 -34.82 -5.79 -21.78
N VAL A 48 -35.23 -7.01 -22.05
CA VAL A 48 -34.63 -8.21 -21.44
C VAL A 48 -33.12 -8.31 -21.83
N VAL A 49 -32.82 -8.15 -23.12
CA VAL A 49 -31.43 -8.18 -23.61
C VAL A 49 -30.61 -7.05 -23.00
N THR A 50 -31.16 -5.84 -22.92
CA THR A 50 -30.46 -4.69 -22.32
C THR A 50 -30.15 -4.92 -20.85
N ILE A 51 -31.10 -5.45 -20.07
CA ILE A 51 -30.89 -5.76 -18.63
C ILE A 51 -29.80 -6.84 -18.48
N LEU A 52 -29.85 -7.87 -19.31
CA LEU A 52 -28.86 -8.95 -19.28
C LEU A 52 -27.45 -8.44 -19.63
N CYS A 53 -27.32 -7.62 -20.68
CA CYS A 53 -26.05 -6.99 -21.03
C CYS A 53 -25.53 -6.09 -19.91
N LEU A 54 -26.40 -5.29 -19.28
CA LEU A 54 -26.03 -4.44 -18.16
C LEU A 54 -25.54 -5.26 -16.96
N ALA A 55 -26.23 -6.34 -16.62
CA ALA A 55 -25.84 -7.24 -15.53
C ALA A 55 -24.46 -7.87 -15.78
N VAL A 56 -24.20 -8.35 -16.99
CA VAL A 56 -22.90 -8.89 -17.40
C VAL A 56 -21.81 -7.81 -17.33
N TYR A 57 -22.10 -6.61 -17.82
CA TYR A 57 -21.16 -5.49 -17.79
C TYR A 57 -20.78 -5.10 -16.35
N VAL A 58 -21.78 -4.95 -15.47
CA VAL A 58 -21.55 -4.65 -14.04
C VAL A 58 -20.74 -5.75 -13.36
N HIS A 59 -21.05 -7.03 -13.67
CA HIS A 59 -20.29 -8.17 -13.13
C HIS A 59 -18.82 -8.14 -13.55
N ILE A 60 -18.54 -7.86 -14.84
CA ILE A 60 -17.17 -7.73 -15.34
C ILE A 60 -16.44 -6.57 -14.66
N LEU A 61 -17.05 -5.39 -14.58
CA LEU A 61 -16.46 -4.23 -13.90
C LEU A 61 -16.12 -4.52 -12.45
N TYR A 62 -17.04 -5.16 -11.72
CA TYR A 62 -16.81 -5.51 -10.33
C TYR A 62 -15.61 -6.44 -10.18
N ARG A 63 -15.56 -7.50 -10.99
CA ARG A 63 -14.51 -8.52 -10.89
C ARG A 63 -13.13 -8.04 -11.40
N SER A 64 -13.10 -7.21 -12.44
CA SER A 64 -11.85 -6.78 -13.07
C SER A 64 -11.27 -5.52 -12.43
N ILE A 65 -12.09 -4.66 -11.82
CA ILE A 65 -11.64 -3.35 -11.34
C ILE A 65 -11.92 -3.20 -9.85
N ILE A 66 -13.19 -3.30 -9.44
CA ILE A 66 -13.60 -2.92 -8.08
C ILE A 66 -13.00 -3.87 -7.03
N ALA A 67 -13.12 -5.17 -7.25
CA ALA A 67 -12.62 -6.15 -6.29
C ALA A 67 -11.09 -6.11 -6.12
N PRO A 68 -10.25 -6.04 -7.18
CA PRO A 68 -8.80 -5.91 -7.04
C PRO A 68 -8.39 -4.61 -6.34
N ILE A 69 -9.01 -3.47 -6.67
CA ILE A 69 -8.69 -2.18 -6.03
C ILE A 69 -9.04 -2.22 -4.53
N ASN A 70 -10.19 -2.78 -4.16
CA ASN A 70 -10.57 -2.92 -2.77
C ASN A 70 -9.61 -3.84 -2.00
N LEU A 71 -9.12 -4.91 -2.65
CA LEU A 71 -8.12 -5.79 -2.05
C LEU A 71 -6.80 -5.06 -1.83
N ILE A 72 -6.29 -4.32 -2.81
CA ILE A 72 -5.07 -3.50 -2.68
C ILE A 72 -5.21 -2.50 -1.52
N ALA A 73 -6.35 -1.82 -1.43
CA ALA A 73 -6.60 -0.85 -0.36
C ALA A 73 -6.68 -1.51 1.03
N ALA A 74 -7.28 -2.70 1.12
CA ALA A 74 -7.35 -3.48 2.35
C ALA A 74 -5.96 -3.94 2.80
N GLU A 75 -5.16 -4.52 1.89
CA GLU A 75 -3.80 -4.99 2.17
C GLU A 75 -2.87 -3.83 2.57
N ALA A 76 -2.90 -2.70 1.86
CA ALA A 76 -2.15 -1.50 2.25
C ALA A 76 -2.51 -1.00 3.67
N SER A 77 -3.79 -1.13 4.07
CA SER A 77 -4.25 -0.77 5.41
C SER A 77 -3.84 -1.79 6.47
N SER A 78 -3.84 -3.09 6.13
CA SER A 78 -3.45 -4.17 7.05
C SER A 78 -1.95 -4.16 7.31
N PHE A 79 -1.11 -3.87 6.32
CA PHE A 79 0.34 -3.76 6.48
C PHE A 79 0.74 -2.81 7.63
N VAL A 80 0.05 -1.66 7.75
CA VAL A 80 0.31 -0.71 8.85
C VAL A 80 -0.19 -1.21 10.20
N LYS A 81 -1.24 -2.04 10.24
CA LYS A 81 -1.88 -2.51 11.47
C LYS A 81 -1.29 -3.81 12.02
N GLU A 82 -0.78 -4.66 11.15
CA GLU A 82 -0.33 -6.02 11.46
C GLU A 82 1.20 -6.13 11.53
N GLU A 83 1.86 -5.16 12.14
CA GLU A 83 3.31 -5.16 12.38
C GLU A 83 4.15 -5.36 11.10
N ASN A 84 3.72 -4.73 10.01
CA ASN A 84 4.41 -4.74 8.71
C ASN A 84 4.53 -6.15 8.08
N GLN A 85 3.54 -7.01 8.25
CA GLN A 85 3.50 -8.29 7.53
C GLN A 85 3.32 -8.06 6.02
N VAL A 86 4.21 -8.65 5.22
CA VAL A 86 4.13 -8.59 3.76
C VAL A 86 2.90 -9.34 3.27
N SER A 87 2.11 -8.72 2.40
CA SER A 87 0.88 -9.30 1.89
C SER A 87 1.13 -10.57 1.08
N THR A 88 0.32 -11.60 1.35
CA THR A 88 0.27 -12.84 0.55
C THR A 88 -0.83 -12.80 -0.52
N GLU A 89 -1.70 -11.83 -0.48
CA GLU A 89 -2.83 -11.69 -1.41
C GLU A 89 -2.50 -10.82 -2.63
N LEU A 90 -1.66 -9.78 -2.47
CA LEU A 90 -1.23 -8.91 -3.57
C LEU A 90 -0.64 -9.67 -4.77
N PRO A 91 0.21 -10.72 -4.59
CA PRO A 91 0.75 -11.48 -5.72
C PRO A 91 -0.28 -12.27 -6.52
N LYS A 92 -1.52 -12.43 -5.99
CA LYS A 92 -2.61 -13.16 -6.65
C LYS A 92 -3.37 -12.28 -7.65
N ILE A 93 -3.19 -10.96 -7.59
CA ILE A 93 -3.83 -10.02 -8.50
C ILE A 93 -3.12 -10.10 -9.86
N ARG A 94 -3.80 -10.67 -10.86
CA ARG A 94 -3.31 -10.85 -12.22
C ARG A 94 -4.34 -10.33 -13.21
N THR A 95 -4.44 -9.02 -13.32
CA THR A 95 -5.36 -8.34 -14.23
C THR A 95 -4.73 -8.05 -15.59
N GLY A 96 -3.39 -8.02 -15.66
CA GLY A 96 -2.65 -7.76 -16.90
C GLY A 96 -2.61 -6.29 -17.31
N ASP A 97 -2.95 -5.38 -16.40
CA ASP A 97 -3.08 -3.94 -16.60
C ASP A 97 -2.37 -3.14 -15.49
N GLU A 98 -2.70 -1.85 -15.36
CA GLU A 98 -2.15 -0.93 -14.36
C GLU A 98 -2.49 -1.36 -12.93
N ILE A 99 -3.56 -2.10 -12.72
CA ILE A 99 -3.96 -2.61 -11.39
C ILE A 99 -2.97 -3.68 -10.92
N GLN A 100 -2.53 -4.55 -11.82
CA GLN A 100 -1.47 -5.52 -11.52
C GLN A 100 -0.17 -4.82 -11.20
N THR A 101 0.23 -3.84 -12.02
CA THR A 101 1.45 -3.04 -11.78
C THR A 101 1.41 -2.34 -10.44
N LEU A 102 0.25 -1.79 -10.04
CA LEU A 102 0.05 -1.17 -8.73
C LEU A 102 0.23 -2.18 -7.59
N SER A 103 -0.35 -3.37 -7.73
CA SER A 103 -0.23 -4.45 -6.75
C SER A 103 1.22 -4.89 -6.57
N GLU A 104 1.95 -5.11 -7.65
CA GLU A 104 3.37 -5.49 -7.64
C GLU A 104 4.25 -4.39 -7.03
N THR A 105 3.96 -3.13 -7.33
CA THR A 105 4.68 -1.98 -6.77
C THR A 105 4.43 -1.83 -5.28
N LEU A 106 3.20 -2.03 -4.81
CA LEU A 106 2.86 -2.01 -3.38
C LEU A 106 3.57 -3.15 -2.64
N LEU A 107 3.54 -4.36 -3.19
CA LEU A 107 4.25 -5.51 -2.60
C LEU A 107 5.76 -5.24 -2.46
N LYS A 108 6.37 -4.67 -3.50
CA LYS A 108 7.78 -4.28 -3.45
C LYS A 108 8.04 -3.23 -2.36
N MET A 109 7.15 -2.24 -2.24
CA MET A 109 7.26 -1.20 -1.20
C MET A 109 7.18 -1.81 0.21
N GLU A 110 6.28 -2.77 0.46
CA GLU A 110 6.18 -3.49 1.73
C GLU A 110 7.48 -4.24 2.06
N MET A 111 8.07 -4.92 1.08
CA MET A 111 9.35 -5.62 1.25
C MET A 111 10.50 -4.66 1.52
N ASP A 112 10.58 -3.55 0.81
CA ASP A 112 11.60 -2.52 0.99
C ASP A 112 11.50 -1.86 2.38
N ILE A 113 10.28 -1.57 2.85
CA ILE A 113 10.03 -1.04 4.21
C ILE A 113 10.52 -2.02 5.27
N ASN A 114 10.22 -3.30 5.18
CA ASN A 114 10.71 -4.31 6.12
C ASN A 114 12.23 -4.39 6.14
N HIS A 115 12.86 -4.36 4.99
CA HIS A 115 14.31 -4.32 4.89
C HIS A 115 14.91 -3.07 5.58
N TYR A 116 14.26 -1.90 5.43
CA TYR A 116 14.66 -0.68 6.12
C TYR A 116 14.52 -0.79 7.64
N ILE A 117 13.42 -1.37 8.11
CA ILE A 117 13.18 -1.58 9.55
C ILE A 117 14.25 -2.49 10.14
N ASP A 118 14.55 -3.61 9.49
CA ASP A 118 15.59 -4.55 9.93
C ASP A 118 16.97 -3.88 9.98
N ASN A 119 17.32 -3.08 8.97
CA ASN A 119 18.58 -2.35 8.95
C ASN A 119 18.64 -1.31 10.07
N LEU A 120 17.57 -0.53 10.28
CA LEU A 120 17.52 0.47 11.36
C LEU A 120 17.65 -0.20 12.73
N THR A 121 16.95 -1.30 12.95
CA THR A 121 17.02 -2.07 14.20
C THR A 121 18.46 -2.54 14.46
N ARG A 122 19.12 -3.13 13.45
CA ARG A 122 20.51 -3.57 13.56
C ARG A 122 21.47 -2.45 13.88
N VAL A 123 21.35 -1.31 13.18
CA VAL A 123 22.19 -0.14 13.40
C VAL A 123 21.96 0.46 14.79
N THR A 124 20.71 0.48 15.26
CA THR A 124 20.38 0.98 16.60
C THR A 124 20.98 0.11 17.68
N VAL A 125 20.83 -1.22 17.59
CA VAL A 125 21.42 -2.18 18.54
C VAL A 125 22.95 -2.07 18.59
N GLU A 126 23.59 -1.94 17.41
CA GLU A 126 25.05 -1.79 17.37
C GLU A 126 25.52 -0.45 17.97
N LYS A 127 24.77 0.63 17.72
CA LYS A 127 25.04 1.94 18.34
C LYS A 127 24.91 1.89 19.86
N GLU A 128 23.86 1.23 20.38
CA GLU A 128 23.66 1.06 21.83
C GLU A 128 24.79 0.23 22.45
N ARG A 129 25.23 -0.85 21.75
CA ARG A 129 26.37 -1.66 22.20
C ARG A 129 27.65 -0.85 22.30
N ILE A 130 27.99 -0.11 21.23
CA ILE A 130 29.17 0.75 21.20
C ILE A 130 29.12 1.81 22.31
N SER A 131 27.95 2.43 22.51
CA SER A 131 27.75 3.42 23.58
C SER A 131 27.96 2.82 24.97
N ALA A 132 27.47 1.60 25.21
CA ALA A 132 27.68 0.88 26.47
C ALA A 132 29.17 0.55 26.68
N GLU A 133 29.88 0.08 25.65
CA GLU A 133 31.30 -0.22 25.71
C GLU A 133 32.13 1.05 26.00
N LEU A 134 31.80 2.18 25.36
CA LEU A 134 32.45 3.47 25.60
C LEU A 134 32.19 3.99 27.03
N ASN A 135 30.97 3.84 27.55
CA ASN A 135 30.65 4.23 28.92
C ASN A 135 31.48 3.43 29.93
N VAL A 136 31.65 2.13 29.75
CA VAL A 136 32.50 1.29 30.58
C VAL A 136 33.97 1.75 30.48
N ALA A 137 34.48 2.03 29.30
CA ALA A 137 35.83 2.51 29.10
C ALA A 137 36.06 3.87 29.80
N THR A 138 35.10 4.80 29.68
CA THR A 138 35.14 6.09 30.40
C THR A 138 35.18 5.91 31.92
N GLN A 139 34.37 5.00 32.45
CA GLN A 139 34.37 4.72 33.89
C GLN A 139 35.71 4.13 34.36
N ILE A 140 36.24 3.14 33.60
CA ILE A 140 37.57 2.57 33.92
C ILE A 140 38.65 3.65 33.91
N GLN A 141 38.66 4.52 32.87
CA GLN A 141 39.63 5.62 32.77
C GLN A 141 39.51 6.59 33.94
N ALA A 142 38.27 6.98 34.30
CA ALA A 142 38.04 7.86 35.45
C ALA A 142 38.50 7.23 36.79
N ASP A 143 38.27 5.92 36.98
CA ASP A 143 38.66 5.19 38.19
C ASP A 143 40.19 4.99 38.30
N MET A 144 40.92 5.08 37.17
CA MET A 144 42.36 4.99 37.16
C MET A 144 43.06 6.31 37.57
N LEU A 145 42.35 7.43 37.51
CA LEU A 145 42.90 8.73 37.83
C LEU A 145 42.82 8.99 39.36
N PRO A 146 43.80 9.65 39.98
CA PRO A 146 43.68 10.11 41.36
C PRO A 146 42.46 11.04 41.52
N SER A 147 41.46 10.61 42.30
CA SER A 147 40.16 11.32 42.47
C SER A 147 39.85 11.70 43.94
N ILE A 148 40.67 11.26 44.89
CA ILE A 148 40.48 11.56 46.31
C ILE A 148 41.37 12.77 46.69
N PHE A 149 40.67 13.82 47.16
CA PHE A 149 41.37 15.07 47.55
C PHE A 149 40.97 15.49 48.98
N PRO A 150 41.90 16.06 49.77
CA PRO A 150 43.30 16.31 49.48
C PRO A 150 44.09 15.02 49.31
N ALA A 151 44.97 14.96 48.28
CA ALA A 151 45.71 13.75 47.94
C ALA A 151 46.78 13.39 48.99
N PHE A 152 47.37 14.41 49.68
CA PHE A 152 48.38 14.24 50.71
C PHE A 152 48.01 15.01 51.97
N PRO A 153 47.01 14.50 52.78
CA PRO A 153 46.50 15.24 53.93
C PRO A 153 47.54 15.50 55.04
N ASP A 154 48.57 14.68 55.10
CA ASP A 154 49.65 14.81 56.09
C ASP A 154 50.80 15.75 55.65
N ARG A 155 50.62 16.43 54.52
CA ARG A 155 51.62 17.34 53.94
C ARG A 155 51.09 18.77 53.90
N PRO A 156 51.34 19.62 54.92
CA PRO A 156 50.83 20.99 54.92
C PRO A 156 51.61 21.94 54.02
N GLU A 157 52.70 21.50 53.39
CA GLU A 157 53.58 22.33 52.56
C GLU A 157 52.97 22.59 51.18
N PHE A 158 52.08 21.74 50.71
CA PHE A 158 51.41 21.88 49.41
C PHE A 158 50.04 21.23 49.42
N ASP A 159 49.21 21.64 48.50
CA ASP A 159 47.93 21.01 48.14
C ASP A 159 47.83 20.78 46.66
N ILE A 160 47.21 19.68 46.25
CA ILE A 160 47.06 19.30 44.85
C ILE A 160 45.59 19.04 44.57
N TYR A 161 45.11 19.64 43.51
CA TYR A 161 43.83 19.35 42.93
C TYR A 161 43.97 19.12 41.44
N ALA A 162 43.38 18.07 40.90
CA ALA A 162 43.35 17.78 39.48
C ALA A 162 41.95 17.26 39.04
N THR A 163 41.61 17.57 37.84
CA THR A 163 40.35 17.08 37.22
C THR A 163 40.58 16.90 35.71
N MET A 164 39.91 15.92 35.13
CA MET A 164 39.91 15.65 33.69
C MET A 164 38.49 15.69 33.17
N ASN A 165 38.29 16.50 32.13
CA ASN A 165 37.03 16.58 31.39
C ASN A 165 37.31 16.22 29.94
N PRO A 166 37.14 14.96 29.54
CA PRO A 166 37.42 14.54 28.17
C PRO A 166 36.48 15.24 27.17
N ALA A 167 37.01 15.62 26.01
CA ALA A 167 36.22 16.25 24.94
C ALA A 167 35.37 15.26 24.14
N LYS A 168 35.65 13.97 24.26
CA LYS A 168 34.89 12.83 23.72
C LYS A 168 34.60 11.85 24.85
N GLU A 169 33.93 10.77 24.52
CA GLU A 169 33.53 9.74 25.49
C GLU A 169 34.75 9.17 26.26
N VAL A 170 35.87 8.95 25.56
CA VAL A 170 37.14 8.50 26.18
C VAL A 170 38.21 9.55 25.89
N GLY A 171 38.93 9.97 26.93
CA GLY A 171 40.06 10.91 26.84
C GLY A 171 41.34 10.23 26.38
N GLY A 172 42.20 10.97 25.66
CA GLY A 172 43.55 10.55 25.34
C GLY A 172 44.57 10.94 26.43
N ASP A 173 44.18 11.94 27.21
CA ASP A 173 45.05 12.54 28.23
C ASP A 173 44.88 11.80 29.55
N PHE A 174 45.91 11.85 30.39
CA PHE A 174 45.86 11.40 31.77
C PHE A 174 46.75 12.25 32.70
N TYR A 175 46.49 12.20 33.97
CA TYR A 175 47.36 12.76 35.01
C TYR A 175 47.59 11.76 36.10
N ASP A 176 48.74 11.88 36.74
CA ASP A 176 49.06 11.14 37.96
C ASP A 176 50.00 11.97 38.84
N PHE A 177 50.01 11.74 40.16
CA PHE A 177 50.91 12.35 41.10
C PHE A 177 51.18 11.42 42.27
N PHE A 178 52.45 11.27 42.63
CA PHE A 178 52.90 10.40 43.74
C PHE A 178 54.21 10.92 44.36
N MET A 179 54.42 10.55 45.61
CA MET A 179 55.67 10.81 46.28
C MET A 179 56.75 9.83 45.79
N VAL A 180 57.84 10.33 45.28
CA VAL A 180 59.02 9.53 44.89
C VAL A 180 59.81 9.14 46.13
N ASP A 181 59.94 10.08 47.06
CA ASP A 181 60.53 9.94 48.38
C ASP A 181 59.90 10.97 49.34
N GLU A 182 60.40 11.08 50.59
CA GLU A 182 59.90 12.01 51.58
C GLU A 182 59.91 13.49 51.18
N LYS A 183 60.74 13.86 50.19
CA LYS A 183 60.96 15.27 49.76
C LYS A 183 60.63 15.55 48.29
N HIS A 184 60.38 14.52 47.50
CA HIS A 184 60.18 14.69 46.08
C HIS A 184 58.82 14.19 45.64
N LEU A 185 58.04 15.08 45.08
CA LEU A 185 56.75 14.81 44.44
C LEU A 185 56.96 14.68 42.95
N ALA A 186 56.42 13.64 42.34
CA ALA A 186 56.28 13.51 40.89
C ALA A 186 54.86 13.90 40.46
N ILE A 187 54.74 14.66 39.37
CA ILE A 187 53.51 14.99 38.66
C ILE A 187 53.71 14.58 37.22
N VAL A 188 52.80 13.79 36.70
CA VAL A 188 52.78 13.32 35.32
C VAL A 188 51.51 13.86 34.63
N MET A 189 51.68 14.41 33.44
CA MET A 189 50.57 14.83 32.58
C MET A 189 50.95 14.45 31.12
N ALA A 190 50.10 13.73 30.45
CA ALA A 190 50.34 13.24 29.07
C ALA A 190 49.06 13.22 28.25
#